data_f945c191abee4f7d5a633b252cab0b4e
#
_entry.id   f945c191abee4f7d5a633b252cab0b4e
#
_cell.length_a   1.000
_cell.length_b   1.000
_cell.length_c   1.000
_cell.angle_alpha   90.00
_cell.angle_beta   90.00
_cell.angle_gamma   90.00
#
_symmetry.space_group_name_H-M   'P 1'
#
loop_
_entity.id
_entity.type
_entity.pdbx_description
1 polymer ?
#
loop_
_entity_poly.entity_id
_entity_poly.type
_entity_poly.pdbx_seq_one_letter_code
_entity_poly.pdbx_strand_id
1 'polypeptide(L)' 'DDLTVIIDEPAARENILKYAASQNYKVDCSDGKEEWTLHIVK' A
#
# COMPACT_ATOMS: atom_id res chain seq x y z
N ASP A 1 -3.74 -0.92 14.45
CA ASP A 1 -4.82 -1.07 13.47
C ASP A 1 -4.26 -1.46 12.12
N ASP A 2 -4.95 -2.35 11.45
CA ASP A 2 -4.56 -2.82 10.12
C ASP A 2 -5.48 -2.23 9.07
N LEU A 3 -4.89 -1.87 7.94
CA LEU A 3 -5.66 -1.36 6.82
C LEU A 3 -5.21 -2.08 5.56
N THR A 4 -6.16 -2.60 4.81
CA THR A 4 -5.87 -3.26 3.54
C THR A 4 -6.41 -2.39 2.40
N VAL A 5 -5.55 -2.07 1.45
CA VAL A 5 -5.92 -1.24 0.31
C VAL A 5 -5.61 -2.02 -0.96
N ILE A 6 -6.57 -2.05 -1.87
CA ILE A 6 -6.39 -2.69 -3.17
C ILE A 6 -6.37 -1.60 -4.23
N ILE A 7 -5.31 -1.58 -5.03
CA ILE A 7 -5.14 -0.56 -6.05
C ILE A 7 -4.76 -1.20 -7.37
N ASP A 8 -5.15 -0.56 -8.45
CA ASP A 8 -4.85 -1.05 -9.79
C ASP A 8 -4.01 -0.07 -10.61
N GLU A 9 -3.50 0.99 -9.98
CA GLU A 9 -2.66 1.96 -10.64
C GLU A 9 -1.30 2.08 -9.95
N PRO A 10 -0.19 2.05 -10.71
CA PRO A 10 1.14 2.18 -10.12
C PRO A 10 1.34 3.51 -9.40
N ALA A 11 0.78 4.59 -9.94
CA ALA A 11 0.92 5.90 -9.31
C ALA A 11 0.27 5.94 -7.92
N ALA A 12 -0.90 5.33 -7.80
CA ALA A 12 -1.58 5.27 -6.52
C ALA A 12 -0.76 4.45 -5.52
N ARG A 13 -0.16 3.35 -5.98
CA ARG A 13 0.68 2.52 -5.13
C ARG A 13 1.85 3.33 -4.56
N GLU A 14 2.53 4.07 -5.42
CA GLU A 14 3.65 4.87 -4.97
C GLU A 14 3.23 5.95 -3.97
N ASN A 15 2.10 6.58 -4.23
CA ASN A 15 1.60 7.61 -3.31
C ASN A 15 1.30 7.05 -1.93
N ILE A 16 0.69 5.88 -1.88
CA ILE A 16 0.37 5.24 -0.61
C ILE A 16 1.64 4.83 0.12
N LEU A 17 2.61 4.30 -0.60
CA LEU A 17 3.87 3.90 0.01
C LEU A 17 4.61 5.09 0.59
N LYS A 18 4.62 6.20 -0.14
CA LYS A 18 5.25 7.43 0.36
C LYS A 18 4.54 7.96 1.59
N TYR A 19 3.22 7.95 1.56
CA TYR A 19 2.45 8.43 2.68
C TYR A 19 2.71 7.59 3.93
N ALA A 20 2.67 6.27 3.77
CA ALA A 20 2.89 5.38 4.89
C ALA A 20 4.30 5.53 5.46
N ALA A 21 5.29 5.68 4.60
CA ALA A 21 6.66 5.90 5.06
C ALA A 21 6.77 7.20 5.84
N SER A 22 6.08 8.22 5.38
CA SER A 22 6.08 9.52 6.04
C SER A 22 5.46 9.44 7.44
N GLN A 23 4.55 8.51 7.66
CA GLN A 23 3.88 8.34 8.94
C GLN A 23 4.49 7.22 9.78
N ASN A 24 5.57 6.62 9.33
CA ASN A 24 6.24 5.52 10.03
C ASN A 24 5.38 4.27 10.14
N TYR A 25 4.52 4.05 9.17
CA TYR A 25 3.71 2.84 9.11
C TYR A 25 4.47 1.75 8.39
N LYS A 26 4.13 0.50 8.67
CA LYS A 26 4.67 -0.65 7.94
C LYS A 26 3.71 -1.00 6.82
N VAL A 27 4.27 -1.28 5.64
CA VAL A 27 3.46 -1.60 4.48
C VAL A 27 3.99 -2.88 3.84
N ASP A 28 3.09 -3.83 3.63
CA ASP A 28 3.38 -5.02 2.85
C ASP A 28 2.67 -4.90 1.51
N CYS A 29 3.39 -5.10 0.44
CA CYS A 29 2.85 -5.02 -0.90
C CYS A 29 2.83 -6.40 -1.53
N SER A 30 1.67 -6.82 -2.00
CA SER A 30 1.51 -8.09 -2.72
C SER A 30 1.11 -7.81 -4.15
N ASP A 31 1.80 -8.46 -5.10
CA ASP A 31 1.46 -8.33 -6.51
C ASP A 31 0.34 -9.29 -6.87
N GLY A 32 -0.71 -8.74 -7.46
CA GLY A 32 -1.74 -9.55 -8.08
C GLY A 32 -1.56 -9.56 -9.59
N LYS A 33 -2.50 -10.12 -10.31
CA LYS A 33 -2.43 -10.18 -11.76
C LYS A 33 -2.62 -8.79 -12.39
N GLU A 34 -3.57 -8.04 -11.87
CA GLU A 34 -3.90 -6.73 -12.41
C GLU A 34 -4.00 -5.68 -11.33
N GLU A 35 -3.63 -6.04 -10.11
CA GLU A 35 -3.79 -5.15 -8.99
C GLU A 35 -2.75 -5.43 -7.92
N TRP A 36 -2.58 -4.49 -7.02
CA TRP A 36 -1.69 -4.65 -5.88
C TRP A 36 -2.49 -4.55 -4.60
N THR A 37 -2.15 -5.39 -3.64
CA THR A 37 -2.76 -5.31 -2.32
C THR A 37 -1.73 -4.77 -1.34
N LEU A 38 -2.06 -3.68 -0.69
CA LEU A 38 -1.19 -3.06 0.30
C LEU A 38 -1.78 -3.27 1.68
N HIS A 39 -1.00 -3.86 2.55
CA HIS A 39 -1.41 -4.06 3.93
C HIS A 39 -0.61 -3.11 4.81
N ILE A 40 -1.29 -2.14 5.37
CA ILE A 40 -0.66 -1.08 6.16
C ILE A 40 -0.93 -1.33 7.63
N VAL A 41 0.13 -1.35 8.40
CA VAL A 41 0.05 -1.58 9.85
C VAL A 41 0.60 -0.36 10.56
N LYS A 42 -0.16 0.17 11.44
CA LYS A 42 0.24 1.31 12.26
C LYS A 42 1.03 0.91 13.48
#